data_d994823c12af0ba2d21fbb473a9cd582
#
_entry.id   d994823c12af0ba2d21fbb473a9cd582
#
_cell.length_a   1.000
_cell.length_b   1.000
_cell.length_c   1.000
_cell.angle_alpha   90.00
_cell.angle_beta   90.00
_cell.angle_gamma   90.00
#
_symmetry.space_group_name_H-M   'P 1'
#
loop_
_entity.id
_entity.type
_entity.pdbx_description
1 polymer ?
#
loop_
_entity_poly.entity_id
_entity_poly.type
_entity_poly.pdbx_seq_one_letter_code
_entity_poly.pdbx_strand_id
1 'polypeptide(L)'
;DSRMAAQRKIPVLVLFSSPECHYCEQVKRVYLVPMHKDPAYRNKVIIREITVGSSAPLTDFDGSATTEGAFAADNKVFIVPTVKVFDTRGNQASEPIVGLLIADFYFGYLEAAIEEGTRKIRGS
;
A
#
# COMPACT_ATOMS: atom_id res chain seq x y z
N ASP A 1 3.70 -10.41 -6.65
CA ASP A 1 3.45 -9.86 -5.31
C ASP A 1 2.22 -10.45 -4.64
N SER A 2 1.10 -10.54 -5.37
CA SER A 2 -0.09 -11.15 -4.80
C SER A 2 0.13 -12.62 -4.46
N ARG A 3 0.93 -13.32 -5.26
CA ARG A 3 1.29 -14.70 -4.98
C ARG A 3 2.09 -14.81 -3.68
N MET A 4 3.05 -13.92 -3.48
CA MET A 4 3.84 -13.89 -2.26
C MET A 4 2.96 -13.57 -1.06
N ALA A 5 2.06 -12.60 -1.20
CA ALA A 5 1.12 -12.23 -0.15
C ALA A 5 0.23 -13.42 0.22
N ALA A 6 -0.28 -14.14 -0.77
CA ALA A 6 -1.13 -15.30 -0.54
C ALA A 6 -0.39 -16.42 0.19
N GLN A 7 0.85 -16.72 -0.22
CA GLN A 7 1.66 -17.73 0.43
C GLN A 7 1.96 -17.41 1.88
N ARG A 8 2.25 -16.16 2.17
CA ARG A 8 2.60 -15.71 3.52
C ARG A 8 1.40 -15.31 4.36
N LYS A 9 0.22 -15.16 3.73
CA LYS A 9 -1.01 -14.68 4.37
C LYS A 9 -0.80 -13.32 5.02
N ILE A 10 -0.18 -12.41 4.28
CA ILE A 10 0.09 -11.05 4.74
C ILE A 10 -0.48 -10.03 3.75
N PRO A 11 -0.85 -8.84 4.24
CA PRO A 11 -1.42 -7.80 3.39
C PRO A 11 -0.37 -7.12 2.52
N VAL A 12 -0.85 -6.44 1.49
CA VAL A 12 -0.03 -5.58 0.62
C VAL A 12 -0.40 -4.14 0.91
N LEU A 13 0.59 -3.35 1.31
CA LEU A 13 0.43 -1.91 1.53
C LEU A 13 0.95 -1.20 0.29
N VAL A 14 0.11 -0.36 -0.31
CA VAL A 14 0.47 0.38 -1.52
C VAL A 14 0.45 1.87 -1.21
N LEU A 15 1.57 2.53 -1.48
CA LEU A 15 1.63 3.98 -1.51
C LEU A 15 1.35 4.45 -2.93
N PHE A 16 0.28 5.22 -3.08
CA PHE A 16 -0.02 5.90 -4.34
C PHE A 16 0.60 7.28 -4.28
N SER A 17 1.51 7.55 -5.22
CA SER A 17 2.28 8.79 -5.25
C SER A 17 2.27 9.41 -6.64
N SER A 18 2.87 10.59 -6.76
CA SER A 18 3.09 11.23 -8.06
C SER A 18 4.47 11.88 -8.05
N PRO A 19 5.04 12.17 -9.25
CA PRO A 19 6.28 12.92 -9.32
C PRO A 19 6.13 14.29 -8.66
N GLU A 20 7.21 14.78 -8.05
CA GLU A 20 7.26 16.11 -7.43
C GLU A 20 6.28 16.28 -6.26
N CYS A 21 5.84 15.19 -5.67
CA CYS A 21 4.98 15.23 -4.48
C CYS A 21 5.85 15.20 -3.23
N HIS A 22 5.95 16.35 -2.55
CA HIS A 22 6.79 16.48 -1.36
C HIS A 22 6.31 15.56 -0.23
N TYR A 23 5.00 15.53 0.03
CA TYR A 23 4.45 14.68 1.08
C TYR A 23 4.57 13.19 0.76
N CYS A 24 4.49 12.83 -0.52
CA CYS A 24 4.71 11.45 -0.94
C CYS A 24 6.13 11.00 -0.61
N GLU A 25 7.12 11.85 -0.90
CA GLU A 25 8.52 11.57 -0.58
C GLU A 25 8.72 11.47 0.93
N GLN A 26 8.05 12.31 1.70
CA GLN A 26 8.15 12.28 3.16
C GLN A 26 7.58 10.96 3.71
N VAL A 27 6.42 10.53 3.24
CA VAL A 27 5.82 9.26 3.66
C VAL A 27 6.76 8.10 3.34
N LYS A 28 7.29 8.09 2.14
CA LYS A 28 8.20 7.03 1.70
C LYS A 28 9.47 7.01 2.54
N ARG A 29 10.15 8.14 2.64
CA ARG A 29 11.47 8.21 3.27
C ARG A 29 11.40 8.04 4.79
N VAL A 30 10.42 8.65 5.42
CA VAL A 30 10.33 8.66 6.89
C VAL A 30 9.71 7.39 7.45
N TYR A 31 8.72 6.83 6.75
CA TYR A 31 7.95 5.70 7.27
C TYR A 31 8.14 4.41 6.50
N LEU A 32 7.93 4.43 5.19
CA LEU A 32 7.83 3.18 4.43
C LEU A 32 9.17 2.52 4.14
N VAL A 33 10.19 3.29 3.78
CA VAL A 33 11.52 2.71 3.53
C VAL A 33 12.11 2.11 4.80
N PRO A 34 12.07 2.81 5.96
CA PRO A 34 12.52 2.18 7.21
C PRO A 34 11.74 0.92 7.56
N MET A 35 10.40 0.95 7.38
CA MET A 35 9.55 -0.21 7.64
C MET A 35 9.92 -1.38 6.73
N HIS A 36 10.13 -1.10 5.44
CA HIS A 36 10.49 -2.12 4.47
C HIS A 36 11.83 -2.79 4.82
N LYS A 37 12.75 -2.03 5.38
CA LYS A 37 14.09 -2.54 5.76
C LYS A 37 14.11 -3.22 7.12
N ASP A 38 13.07 -3.02 7.93
CA ASP A 38 13.02 -3.54 9.29
C ASP A 38 12.65 -5.03 9.25
N PRO A 39 13.51 -5.93 9.79
CA PRO A 39 13.17 -7.35 9.82
C PRO A 39 11.86 -7.67 10.54
N ALA A 40 11.43 -6.83 11.49
CA ALA A 40 10.17 -7.03 12.21
C ALA A 40 8.95 -7.00 11.29
N TYR A 41 9.05 -6.29 10.16
CA TYR A 41 7.94 -6.17 9.22
C TYR A 41 8.02 -7.11 8.03
N ARG A 42 9.11 -7.85 7.88
CA ARG A 42 9.34 -8.70 6.71
C ARG A 42 8.24 -9.70 6.47
N ASN A 43 7.68 -10.27 7.54
CA ASN A 43 6.62 -11.25 7.46
C ASN A 43 5.27 -10.69 7.88
N LYS A 44 5.12 -9.36 7.94
CA LYS A 44 3.87 -8.70 8.32
C LYS A 44 3.20 -8.01 7.15
N VAL A 45 3.96 -7.51 6.20
CA VAL A 45 3.41 -6.68 5.13
C VAL A 45 4.36 -6.66 3.94
N ILE A 46 3.78 -6.60 2.75
CA ILE A 46 4.52 -6.32 1.51
C ILE A 46 4.24 -4.86 1.17
N ILE A 47 5.29 -4.07 0.93
CA ILE A 47 5.17 -2.64 0.68
C ILE A 47 5.54 -2.36 -0.76
N ARG A 48 4.66 -1.65 -1.49
CA ARG A 48 4.87 -1.28 -2.88
C ARG A 48 4.47 0.17 -3.11
N GLU A 49 5.07 0.77 -4.13
CA GLU A 49 4.74 2.14 -4.54
C GLU A 49 4.20 2.12 -5.95
N ILE A 50 3.14 2.87 -6.19
CA ILE A 50 2.50 3.01 -7.50
C ILE A 50 2.38 4.50 -7.81
N THR A 51 2.77 4.89 -9.02
CA THR A 51 2.67 6.28 -9.47
C THR A 51 1.36 6.50 -10.18
N VAL A 52 0.54 7.40 -9.66
CA VAL A 52 -0.74 7.76 -10.25
C VAL A 52 -0.51 8.34 -11.64
N GLY A 53 -1.28 7.87 -12.61
CA GLY A 53 -1.18 8.34 -13.99
C GLY A 53 -0.03 7.74 -14.79
N SER A 54 0.80 6.91 -14.20
CA SER A 54 1.93 6.31 -14.90
C SER A 54 1.47 5.21 -15.86
N SER A 55 2.11 5.14 -17.04
CA SER A 55 1.87 4.07 -18.00
C SER A 55 2.74 2.84 -17.73
N ALA A 56 3.51 2.83 -16.66
CA ALA A 56 4.36 1.70 -16.32
C ALA A 56 3.52 0.43 -16.17
N PRO A 57 3.98 -0.70 -16.70
CA PRO A 57 3.22 -1.94 -16.61
C PRO A 57 3.15 -2.47 -15.19
N LEU A 58 2.03 -3.09 -14.88
CA LEU A 58 1.76 -3.65 -13.57
C LEU A 58 0.94 -4.94 -13.75
N THR A 59 1.19 -5.93 -12.90
CA THR A 59 0.36 -7.13 -12.84
C THR A 59 -0.61 -7.01 -11.68
N ASP A 60 -1.90 -7.06 -11.97
CA ASP A 60 -2.95 -6.94 -10.95
C ASP A 60 -2.99 -8.21 -10.08
N PHE A 61 -3.76 -8.16 -9.00
CA PHE A 61 -3.89 -9.26 -8.04
C PHE A 61 -4.41 -10.54 -8.69
N ASP A 62 -5.22 -10.41 -9.72
CA ASP A 62 -5.77 -11.58 -10.45
C ASP A 62 -4.84 -12.09 -11.55
N GLY A 63 -3.63 -11.51 -11.68
CA GLY A 63 -2.67 -11.90 -12.71
C GLY A 63 -2.83 -11.18 -14.03
N SER A 64 -3.84 -10.33 -14.19
CA SER A 64 -4.06 -9.60 -15.45
C SER A 64 -3.07 -8.46 -15.60
N ALA A 65 -2.76 -8.12 -16.84
CA ALA A 65 -1.87 -7.00 -17.15
C ALA A 65 -2.65 -5.70 -17.04
N THR A 66 -2.04 -4.70 -16.42
CA THR A 66 -2.60 -3.37 -16.31
C THR A 66 -1.46 -2.35 -16.29
N THR A 67 -1.75 -1.11 -15.93
CA THR A 67 -0.73 -0.08 -15.69
C THR A 67 -0.92 0.49 -14.30
N GLU A 68 0.13 1.15 -13.80
CA GLU A 68 0.03 1.81 -12.49
C GLU A 68 -1.09 2.83 -12.47
N GLY A 69 -1.22 3.62 -13.53
CA GLY A 69 -2.28 4.62 -13.63
C GLY A 69 -3.67 4.01 -13.65
N ALA A 70 -3.85 2.92 -14.41
CA ALA A 70 -5.15 2.23 -14.46
C ALA A 70 -5.50 1.62 -13.10
N PHE A 71 -4.53 1.00 -12.44
CA PHE A 71 -4.76 0.42 -11.12
C PHE A 71 -5.19 1.49 -10.11
N ALA A 72 -4.51 2.64 -10.12
CA ALA A 72 -4.86 3.74 -9.22
C ALA A 72 -6.27 4.25 -9.50
N ALA A 73 -6.62 4.43 -10.78
CA ALA A 73 -7.94 4.91 -11.17
C ALA A 73 -9.04 3.92 -10.79
N ASP A 74 -8.79 2.62 -11.03
CA ASP A 74 -9.74 1.57 -10.67
C ASP A 74 -9.98 1.50 -9.16
N ASN A 75 -8.97 1.87 -8.37
CA ASN A 75 -9.09 1.93 -6.92
C ASN A 75 -9.51 3.31 -6.42
N LYS A 76 -9.91 4.20 -7.33
CA LYS A 76 -10.46 5.53 -7.03
C LYS A 76 -9.51 6.40 -6.22
N VAL A 77 -8.21 6.32 -6.55
CA VAL A 77 -7.19 7.15 -5.90
C VAL A 77 -6.98 8.41 -6.72
N PHE A 78 -7.36 9.56 -6.18
CA PHE A 78 -7.28 10.85 -6.86
C PHE A 78 -6.47 11.88 -6.09
N ILE A 79 -6.07 11.56 -4.87
CA ILE A 79 -5.28 12.43 -4.00
C ILE A 79 -4.01 11.68 -3.61
N VAL A 80 -2.87 12.35 -3.66
CA VAL A 80 -1.60 11.78 -3.23
C VAL A 80 -1.02 12.60 -2.09
N PRO A 81 -0.32 11.98 -1.13
CA PRO A 81 -0.14 10.54 -0.97
C PRO A 81 -1.40 9.88 -0.44
N THR A 82 -1.69 8.69 -0.94
CA THR A 82 -2.72 7.83 -0.37
C THR A 82 -2.09 6.47 -0.11
N VAL A 83 -2.33 5.91 1.06
CA VAL A 83 -1.90 4.55 1.38
C VAL A 83 -3.14 3.68 1.51
N LYS A 84 -3.14 2.57 0.80
CA LYS A 84 -4.19 1.55 0.92
C LYS A 84 -3.57 0.22 1.26
N VAL A 85 -4.24 -0.55 2.09
CA VAL A 85 -3.85 -1.90 2.44
C VAL A 85 -4.84 -2.87 1.80
N PHE A 86 -4.31 -3.84 1.07
CA PHE A 86 -5.10 -4.83 0.35
C PHE A 86 -4.92 -6.20 0.94
N ASP A 87 -5.96 -7.02 0.85
CA ASP A 87 -5.83 -8.44 1.16
C ASP A 87 -5.14 -9.16 -0.02
N THR A 88 -5.06 -10.48 0.05
CA THR A 88 -4.33 -11.26 -0.94
C THR A 88 -5.05 -11.34 -2.28
N ARG A 89 -6.29 -10.90 -2.36
CA ARG A 89 -7.11 -10.92 -3.59
C ARG A 89 -7.27 -9.54 -4.21
N GLY A 90 -6.70 -8.50 -3.58
CA GLY A 90 -6.82 -7.15 -4.09
C GLY A 90 -8.00 -6.37 -3.56
N ASN A 91 -8.68 -6.89 -2.54
CA ASN A 91 -9.76 -6.15 -1.88
C ASN A 91 -9.17 -5.22 -0.83
N GLN A 92 -9.75 -4.03 -0.71
CA GLN A 92 -9.33 -3.08 0.31
C GLN A 92 -9.61 -3.67 1.69
N ALA A 93 -8.58 -3.70 2.54
CA ALA A 93 -8.64 -4.37 3.83
C ALA A 93 -8.73 -3.42 5.02
N SER A 94 -8.55 -2.12 4.80
CA SER A 94 -8.65 -1.11 5.85
C SER A 94 -9.07 0.21 5.23
N GLU A 95 -9.43 1.18 6.06
CA GLU A 95 -9.70 2.54 5.58
C GLU A 95 -8.45 3.12 4.94
N PRO A 96 -8.57 3.83 3.81
CA PRO A 96 -7.40 4.46 3.19
C PRO A 96 -6.87 5.58 4.08
N ILE A 97 -5.55 5.75 4.04
CA ILE A 97 -4.89 6.85 4.72
C ILE A 97 -4.57 7.90 3.66
N VAL A 98 -5.30 9.02 3.70
CA VAL A 98 -5.21 10.05 2.67
C VAL A 98 -4.44 11.25 3.21
N GLY A 99 -3.40 11.64 2.48
CA GLY A 99 -2.57 12.78 2.85
C GLY A 99 -1.63 12.47 4.01
N LEU A 100 -1.02 13.51 4.56
CA LEU A 100 -0.13 13.43 5.70
C LEU A 100 -0.55 14.54 6.68
N LEU A 101 -1.78 14.42 7.20
CA LEU A 101 -2.40 15.49 7.97
C LEU A 101 -1.85 15.61 9.38
N ILE A 102 -1.56 14.49 10.03
CA ILE A 102 -1.08 14.46 11.41
C ILE A 102 0.15 13.56 11.47
N ALA A 103 1.31 14.16 11.20
CA ALA A 103 2.56 13.42 11.06
C ALA A 103 2.90 12.60 12.30
N ASP A 104 2.65 13.15 13.51
CA ASP A 104 2.99 12.46 14.76
C ASP A 104 2.23 11.16 14.96
N PHE A 105 1.06 11.01 14.32
CA PHE A 105 0.22 9.81 14.46
C PHE A 105 0.25 8.93 13.21
N TYR A 106 0.96 9.34 12.18
CA TYR A 106 0.91 8.66 10.89
C TYR A 106 1.38 7.20 10.98
N PHE A 107 2.47 6.97 11.70
CA PHE A 107 3.00 5.61 11.86
C PHE A 107 1.97 4.69 12.52
N GLY A 108 1.26 5.20 13.52
CA GLY A 108 0.19 4.44 14.18
C GLY A 108 -0.94 4.06 13.24
N TYR A 109 -1.30 4.95 12.32
CA TYR A 109 -2.31 4.65 11.30
C TYR A 109 -1.82 3.56 10.35
N LEU A 110 -0.54 3.58 9.96
CA LEU A 110 0.04 2.53 9.12
C LEU A 110 -0.01 1.18 9.83
N GLU A 111 0.41 1.14 11.08
CA GLU A 111 0.39 -0.10 11.87
C GLU A 111 -1.03 -0.63 12.03
N ALA A 112 -1.99 0.24 12.33
CA ALA A 112 -3.38 -0.15 12.49
C ALA A 112 -3.96 -0.72 11.18
N ALA A 113 -3.61 -0.11 10.05
CA ALA A 113 -4.06 -0.59 8.74
C ALA A 113 -3.50 -1.97 8.42
N ILE A 114 -2.21 -2.18 8.72
CA ILE A 114 -1.56 -3.48 8.50
C ILE A 114 -2.21 -4.55 9.38
N GLU A 115 -2.46 -4.24 10.64
CA GLU A 115 -3.10 -5.18 11.57
C GLU A 115 -4.51 -5.52 11.11
N GLU A 116 -5.26 -4.52 10.65
CA GLU A 116 -6.61 -4.75 10.11
C GLU A 116 -6.57 -5.66 8.89
N GLY A 117 -5.60 -5.43 7.99
CA GLY A 117 -5.40 -6.27 6.82
C GLY A 117 -5.08 -7.70 7.20
N THR A 118 -4.20 -7.89 8.17
CA THR A 118 -3.84 -9.22 8.67
C THR A 118 -5.05 -9.92 9.27
N ARG A 119 -5.83 -9.20 10.05
CA ARG A 119 -7.03 -9.76 10.68
C ARG A 119 -8.03 -10.23 9.64
N LYS A 120 -8.24 -9.45 8.59
CA LYS A 120 -9.18 -9.83 7.52
C LYS A 120 -8.70 -11.03 6.71
N ILE A 121 -7.39 -11.18 6.54
CA ILE A 121 -6.83 -12.32 5.82
C ILE A 121 -6.91 -13.60 6.66
N ARG A 122 -6.58 -13.51 7.95
CA ARG A 122 -6.38 -14.69 8.81
C ARG A 122 -7.54 -14.97 9.76
N GLY A 123 -8.25 -13.93 10.15
CA GLY A 123 -9.18 -14.00 11.27
C GLY A 123 -10.63 -14.24 10.88
N SER A 124 -10.92 -14.27 9.62
CA SER A 124 -12.30 -14.45 9.16
C SER A 124 -12.69 -15.90 9.10
#